data_35b960614c3233c9598cd628c3aae1f5
#
_entry.id   35b960614c3233c9598cd628c3aae1f5
#
_cell.length_a   1.000
_cell.length_b   1.000
_cell.length_c   1.000
_cell.angle_alpha   90.00
_cell.angle_beta   90.00
_cell.angle_gamma   90.00
#
_symmetry.space_group_name_H-M   'P 1'
#
loop_
_entity.id
_entity.type
_entity.pdbx_description
1 polymer ?
#
loop_
_entity_poly.entity_id
_entity_poly.type
_entity_poly.pdbx_seq_one_letter_code
_entity_poly.pdbx_strand_id
1 'polypeptide(L)'
;MVTNQLHGDPKIASVFHQLEGGLVVSCQASEGTPMDTPEFIAAQAMTVELAGAKAIRAQGIENVARVVASVNVPVIGLVKSYTSDSDVYITPTVEDVLALEKAGADIVAVDATQRSRYGGVSLEEFFAAVRKRTKIPLLADVDSIENATNAEILGFDAIATTLNGYTEIPSSGLPNVDLVLEIAKVIKVPLIAEGGFANPQQVKDAIANGAWAVCVGTAITNPYLLTKYFVVEGL
;
A
#
# COMPACT_ATOMS: atom_id res chain seq x y z
N MET A 1 24.70 -0.79 4.51
CA MET A 1 23.61 0.12 4.17
C MET A 1 23.39 0.01 2.67
N VAL A 2 22.30 -0.61 2.24
CA VAL A 2 21.89 -0.59 0.83
C VAL A 2 21.37 0.82 0.58
N THR A 3 22.04 1.59 -0.28
CA THR A 3 21.54 2.89 -0.70
C THR A 3 20.38 2.61 -1.65
N ASN A 4 19.13 2.70 -1.14
CA ASN A 4 17.95 2.72 -1.97
C ASN A 4 18.10 3.84 -3.02
N GLN A 5 18.22 3.46 -4.30
CA GLN A 5 18.29 4.43 -5.37
C GLN A 5 16.87 4.79 -5.78
N LEU A 6 16.44 5.98 -5.40
CA LEU A 6 15.22 6.55 -5.94
C LEU A 6 15.37 6.74 -7.45
N HIS A 7 14.38 6.34 -8.23
CA HIS A 7 14.35 6.43 -9.69
C HIS A 7 14.68 7.84 -10.19
N GLY A 8 15.24 7.92 -11.40
CA GLY A 8 15.77 9.15 -12.00
C GLY A 8 14.74 10.25 -12.34
N ASP A 9 13.43 10.07 -12.06
CA ASP A 9 12.46 11.17 -12.14
C ASP A 9 12.42 11.91 -10.79
N PRO A 10 12.81 13.21 -10.77
CA PRO A 10 12.88 13.99 -9.54
C PRO A 10 11.53 14.12 -8.80
N LYS A 11 10.41 14.07 -9.53
CA LYS A 11 9.08 14.17 -8.91
C LYS A 11 8.73 12.90 -8.15
N ILE A 12 8.99 11.73 -8.76
CA ILE A 12 8.80 10.42 -8.13
C ILE A 12 9.69 10.30 -6.90
N ALA A 13 10.97 10.64 -7.05
CA ALA A 13 11.93 10.66 -5.94
C ALA A 13 11.46 11.55 -4.78
N SER A 14 10.97 12.76 -5.08
CA SER A 14 10.49 13.72 -4.08
C SER A 14 9.33 13.18 -3.25
N VAL A 15 8.38 12.47 -3.86
CA VAL A 15 7.23 11.89 -3.15
C VAL A 15 7.70 10.82 -2.17
N PHE A 16 8.55 9.88 -2.61
CA PHE A 16 9.03 8.82 -1.72
C PHE A 16 9.98 9.32 -0.63
N HIS A 17 10.73 10.39 -0.85
CA HIS A 17 11.56 11.01 0.21
C HIS A 17 10.72 11.53 1.39
N GLN A 18 9.49 11.98 1.15
CA GLN A 18 8.63 12.43 2.23
C GLN A 18 8.20 11.29 3.17
N LEU A 19 8.23 10.04 2.69
CA LEU A 19 7.86 8.85 3.45
C LEU A 19 9.05 8.28 4.26
N GLU A 20 10.30 8.69 3.96
CA GLU A 20 11.52 8.08 4.52
C GLU A 20 11.52 8.07 6.05
N GLY A 21 11.78 6.88 6.62
CA GLY A 21 11.79 6.65 8.06
C GLY A 21 10.46 6.90 8.76
N GLY A 22 9.37 7.07 8.00
CA GLY A 22 8.09 7.52 8.50
C GLY A 22 7.01 6.45 8.59
N LEU A 23 5.89 6.87 9.18
CA LEU A 23 4.68 6.08 9.28
C LEU A 23 3.71 6.48 8.16
N VAL A 24 3.30 5.51 7.37
CA VAL A 24 2.12 5.59 6.50
C VAL A 24 0.92 5.07 7.30
N VAL A 25 -0.19 5.78 7.28
CA VAL A 25 -1.41 5.29 7.93
C VAL A 25 -2.45 4.93 6.89
N SER A 26 -2.89 3.67 6.93
CA SER A 26 -3.96 3.17 6.06
C SER A 26 -5.31 3.55 6.66
N CYS A 27 -5.94 4.60 6.09
CA CYS A 27 -7.25 5.10 6.48
C CYS A 27 -8.33 4.41 5.65
N GLN A 28 -8.86 3.32 6.18
CA GLN A 28 -9.92 2.53 5.56
C GLN A 28 -10.94 2.14 6.63
N ALA A 29 -12.19 2.00 6.23
CA ALA A 29 -13.25 1.48 7.07
C ALA A 29 -13.69 0.09 6.60
N SER A 30 -14.29 -0.69 7.49
CA SER A 30 -14.99 -1.91 7.09
C SER A 30 -16.28 -1.54 6.39
N GLU A 31 -16.53 -2.18 5.25
CA GLU A 31 -17.71 -1.94 4.41
C GLU A 31 -19.01 -2.03 5.23
N GLY A 32 -19.92 -1.10 4.99
CA GLY A 32 -21.22 -1.03 5.65
C GLY A 32 -21.19 -0.55 7.10
N THR A 33 -20.04 -0.15 7.63
CA THR A 33 -19.99 0.50 8.95
C THR A 33 -20.27 2.00 8.85
N PRO A 34 -20.70 2.66 9.94
CA PRO A 34 -20.91 4.12 9.94
C PRO A 34 -19.66 4.96 9.58
N MET A 35 -18.48 4.35 9.66
CA MET A 35 -17.21 4.99 9.31
C MET A 35 -16.86 4.88 7.82
N ASP A 36 -17.62 4.10 7.05
CA ASP A 36 -17.39 3.89 5.62
C ASP A 36 -18.02 5.02 4.79
N THR A 37 -17.51 6.23 5.00
CA THR A 37 -17.91 7.42 4.25
C THR A 37 -16.68 8.29 3.92
N PRO A 38 -16.66 9.00 2.78
CA PRO A 38 -15.54 9.86 2.40
C PRO A 38 -15.20 10.92 3.46
N GLU A 39 -16.21 11.48 4.13
CA GLU A 39 -16.03 12.48 5.18
C GLU A 39 -15.33 11.89 6.40
N PHE A 40 -15.71 10.66 6.80
CA PHE A 40 -15.09 10.02 7.95
C PHE A 40 -13.65 9.58 7.65
N ILE A 41 -13.41 9.02 6.47
CA ILE A 41 -12.05 8.64 6.03
C ILE A 41 -11.15 9.87 5.96
N ALA A 42 -11.63 11.00 5.45
CA ALA A 42 -10.87 12.25 5.44
C ALA A 42 -10.60 12.78 6.86
N ALA A 43 -11.58 12.70 7.77
CA ALA A 43 -11.38 13.09 9.17
C ALA A 43 -10.32 12.21 9.87
N GLN A 44 -10.30 10.90 9.60
CA GLN A 44 -9.21 10.03 10.06
C GLN A 44 -7.86 10.48 9.49
N ALA A 45 -7.78 10.72 8.16
CA ALA A 45 -6.56 11.13 7.48
C ALA A 45 -5.99 12.42 8.08
N MET A 46 -6.82 13.45 8.28
CA MET A 46 -6.43 14.70 8.94
C MET A 46 -5.93 14.46 10.38
N THR A 47 -6.61 13.58 11.12
CA THR A 47 -6.24 13.29 12.50
C THR A 47 -4.88 12.63 12.61
N VAL A 48 -4.59 11.64 11.74
CA VAL A 48 -3.29 10.95 11.77
C VAL A 48 -2.17 11.80 11.18
N GLU A 49 -2.45 12.69 10.21
CA GLU A 49 -1.50 13.71 9.75
C GLU A 49 -1.08 14.63 10.91
N LEU A 50 -2.02 15.15 11.68
CA LEU A 50 -1.74 15.96 12.88
C LEU A 50 -0.90 15.21 13.91
N ALA A 51 -1.03 13.89 13.98
CA ALA A 51 -0.22 13.02 14.84
C ALA A 51 1.17 12.70 14.28
N GLY A 52 1.49 13.13 13.04
CA GLY A 52 2.81 12.98 12.43
C GLY A 52 2.93 11.85 11.40
N ALA A 53 1.82 11.31 10.88
CA ALA A 53 1.86 10.42 9.72
C ALA A 53 2.52 11.14 8.53
N LYS A 54 3.37 10.43 7.80
CA LYS A 54 4.12 10.97 6.65
C LYS A 54 3.43 10.74 5.30
N ALA A 55 2.47 9.82 5.27
CA ALA A 55 1.59 9.60 4.12
C ALA A 55 0.30 8.91 4.58
N ILE A 56 -0.73 9.01 3.75
CA ILE A 56 -2.01 8.34 3.94
C ILE A 56 -2.19 7.30 2.84
N ARG A 57 -2.64 6.11 3.20
CA ARG A 57 -3.11 5.11 2.23
C ARG A 57 -4.64 5.04 2.32
N ALA A 58 -5.33 5.23 1.19
CA ALA A 58 -6.79 5.29 1.14
C ALA A 58 -7.37 4.45 0.01
N GLN A 59 -8.54 3.84 0.24
CA GLN A 59 -9.24 2.98 -0.70
C GLN A 59 -10.48 3.69 -1.26
N GLY A 60 -10.70 3.50 -2.58
CA GLY A 60 -11.88 4.02 -3.29
C GLY A 60 -11.68 5.42 -3.85
N ILE A 61 -12.19 5.65 -5.07
CA ILE A 61 -11.95 6.88 -5.83
C ILE A 61 -12.45 8.12 -5.07
N GLU A 62 -13.68 8.06 -4.53
CA GLU A 62 -14.29 9.18 -3.80
C GLU A 62 -13.55 9.45 -2.48
N ASN A 63 -13.18 8.41 -1.74
CA ASN A 63 -12.39 8.52 -0.51
C ASN A 63 -11.04 9.16 -0.79
N VAL A 64 -10.32 8.68 -1.83
CA VAL A 64 -9.02 9.24 -2.24
C VAL A 64 -9.15 10.71 -2.59
N ALA A 65 -10.13 11.10 -3.42
CA ALA A 65 -10.36 12.50 -3.78
C ALA A 65 -10.65 13.37 -2.54
N ARG A 66 -11.43 12.85 -1.60
CA ARG A 66 -11.77 13.56 -0.37
C ARG A 66 -10.57 13.70 0.57
N VAL A 67 -9.76 12.66 0.70
CA VAL A 67 -8.52 12.67 1.50
C VAL A 67 -7.51 13.66 0.89
N VAL A 68 -7.24 13.59 -0.40
CA VAL A 68 -6.33 14.51 -1.11
C VAL A 68 -6.71 15.97 -0.89
N ALA A 69 -8.01 16.29 -0.92
CA ALA A 69 -8.49 17.64 -0.65
C ALA A 69 -8.38 18.08 0.83
N SER A 70 -7.97 17.20 1.74
CA SER A 70 -8.05 17.42 3.19
C SER A 70 -6.70 17.36 3.91
N VAL A 71 -5.65 16.77 3.30
CA VAL A 71 -4.33 16.61 3.91
C VAL A 71 -3.23 17.24 3.05
N ASN A 72 -2.04 17.46 3.64
CA ASN A 72 -0.88 18.01 2.94
C ASN A 72 0.24 16.96 2.73
N VAL A 73 0.09 15.78 3.31
CA VAL A 73 1.01 14.66 3.13
C VAL A 73 0.63 13.83 1.90
N PRO A 74 1.57 13.10 1.27
CA PRO A 74 1.28 12.25 0.11
C PRO A 74 0.16 11.24 0.37
N VAL A 75 -0.67 11.01 -0.66
CA VAL A 75 -1.78 10.05 -0.62
C VAL A 75 -1.49 8.89 -1.57
N ILE A 76 -1.44 7.67 -1.00
CA ILE A 76 -1.37 6.40 -1.72
C ILE A 76 -2.80 5.93 -1.96
N GLY A 77 -3.26 6.01 -3.20
CA GLY A 77 -4.60 5.59 -3.59
C GLY A 77 -4.64 4.14 -4.07
N LEU A 78 -5.75 3.45 -3.77
CA LEU A 78 -6.06 2.13 -4.32
C LEU A 78 -7.57 1.95 -4.51
N VAL A 79 -7.95 0.98 -5.32
CA VAL A 79 -9.32 0.45 -5.39
C VAL A 79 -9.29 -1.02 -4.99
N LYS A 80 -10.32 -1.52 -4.33
CA LYS A 80 -10.54 -2.95 -4.17
C LYS A 80 -11.74 -3.36 -5.00
N SER A 81 -11.52 -4.28 -5.93
CA SER A 81 -12.56 -4.83 -6.80
C SER A 81 -12.44 -6.34 -6.82
N TYR A 82 -13.50 -7.00 -6.38
CA TYR A 82 -13.56 -8.46 -6.31
C TYR A 82 -14.44 -8.97 -7.46
N THR A 83 -13.86 -9.77 -8.36
CA THR A 83 -14.56 -10.41 -9.46
C THR A 83 -14.30 -11.91 -9.43
N SER A 84 -15.23 -12.71 -9.97
CA SER A 84 -15.11 -14.18 -9.97
C SER A 84 -14.05 -14.73 -10.91
N ASP A 85 -13.52 -13.91 -11.79
CA ASP A 85 -12.55 -14.27 -12.83
C ASP A 85 -11.17 -13.63 -12.63
N SER A 86 -10.90 -13.10 -11.43
CA SER A 86 -9.61 -12.52 -11.04
C SER A 86 -9.29 -12.80 -9.57
N ASP A 87 -8.05 -13.26 -9.32
CA ASP A 87 -7.50 -13.38 -7.96
C ASP A 87 -6.90 -12.05 -7.48
N VAL A 88 -6.59 -11.16 -8.43
CA VAL A 88 -6.10 -9.81 -8.16
C VAL A 88 -7.28 -8.89 -7.87
N TYR A 89 -7.21 -8.18 -6.73
CA TYR A 89 -8.29 -7.30 -6.29
C TYR A 89 -7.84 -5.87 -5.97
N ILE A 90 -6.54 -5.60 -5.83
CA ILE A 90 -6.03 -4.24 -5.57
C ILE A 90 -5.71 -3.57 -6.91
N THR A 91 -6.49 -2.56 -7.25
CA THR A 91 -6.35 -1.73 -8.46
C THR A 91 -6.15 -2.58 -9.72
N PRO A 92 -7.12 -3.47 -10.04
CA PRO A 92 -6.90 -4.54 -11.02
C PRO A 92 -6.86 -4.06 -12.47
N THR A 93 -7.37 -2.86 -12.79
CA THR A 93 -7.48 -2.37 -14.17
C THR A 93 -6.69 -1.09 -14.42
N VAL A 94 -6.36 -0.83 -15.69
CA VAL A 94 -5.71 0.42 -16.12
C VAL A 94 -6.61 1.62 -15.84
N GLU A 95 -7.91 1.46 -16.01
CA GLU A 95 -8.92 2.47 -15.74
C GLU A 95 -8.97 2.86 -14.27
N ASP A 96 -8.79 1.91 -13.35
CA ASP A 96 -8.68 2.19 -11.91
C ASP A 96 -7.46 3.06 -11.60
N VAL A 97 -6.31 2.75 -12.20
CA VAL A 97 -5.09 3.56 -12.04
C VAL A 97 -5.32 5.00 -12.48
N LEU A 98 -5.91 5.19 -13.65
CA LEU A 98 -6.18 6.52 -14.20
C LEU A 98 -7.24 7.29 -13.41
N ALA A 99 -8.23 6.57 -12.88
CA ALA A 99 -9.25 7.18 -12.02
C ALA A 99 -8.67 7.66 -10.69
N LEU A 100 -7.74 6.90 -10.10
CA LEU A 100 -7.01 7.30 -8.89
C LEU A 100 -6.08 8.50 -9.16
N GLU A 101 -5.35 8.52 -10.27
CA GLU A 101 -4.55 9.67 -10.70
C GLU A 101 -5.43 10.91 -10.85
N LYS A 102 -6.59 10.78 -11.53
CA LYS A 102 -7.56 11.87 -11.68
C LYS A 102 -8.15 12.34 -10.35
N ALA A 103 -8.29 11.44 -9.37
CA ALA A 103 -8.72 11.77 -8.01
C ALA A 103 -7.64 12.53 -7.21
N GLY A 104 -6.42 12.65 -7.75
CA GLY A 104 -5.30 13.38 -7.18
C GLY A 104 -4.36 12.54 -6.32
N ALA A 105 -4.42 11.22 -6.38
CA ALA A 105 -3.44 10.37 -5.70
C ALA A 105 -2.01 10.73 -6.13
N ASP A 106 -1.07 10.77 -5.18
CA ASP A 106 0.35 10.99 -5.45
C ASP A 106 1.05 9.70 -5.84
N ILE A 107 0.57 8.56 -5.34
CA ILE A 107 1.06 7.21 -5.59
C ILE A 107 -0.16 6.31 -5.80
N VAL A 108 -0.10 5.36 -6.73
CA VAL A 108 -1.14 4.33 -6.89
C VAL A 108 -0.58 2.97 -6.51
N ALA A 109 -1.24 2.32 -5.54
CA ALA A 109 -0.92 0.95 -5.15
C ALA A 109 -1.65 -0.05 -6.05
N VAL A 110 -0.91 -1.07 -6.50
CA VAL A 110 -1.34 -2.08 -7.47
C VAL A 110 -0.91 -3.45 -6.99
N ASP A 111 -1.80 -4.43 -7.04
CA ASP A 111 -1.41 -5.83 -6.88
C ASP A 111 -0.39 -6.22 -7.96
N ALA A 112 0.83 -6.52 -7.55
CA ALA A 112 1.93 -6.88 -8.43
C ALA A 112 2.35 -8.36 -8.28
N THR A 113 1.41 -9.22 -7.89
CA THR A 113 1.60 -10.67 -7.88
C THR A 113 1.38 -11.27 -9.26
N GLN A 114 1.88 -12.50 -9.45
CA GLN A 114 1.65 -13.29 -10.68
C GLN A 114 0.31 -14.04 -10.69
N ARG A 115 -0.61 -13.68 -9.77
CA ARG A 115 -1.95 -14.27 -9.71
C ARG A 115 -2.79 -13.89 -10.94
N SER A 116 -3.85 -14.67 -11.17
CA SER A 116 -4.78 -14.46 -12.30
C SER A 116 -5.40 -13.07 -12.25
N ARG A 117 -5.32 -12.32 -13.37
CA ARG A 117 -5.91 -11.00 -13.55
C ARG A 117 -7.13 -11.06 -14.43
N TYR A 118 -8.03 -10.09 -14.26
CA TYR A 118 -9.19 -9.89 -15.09
C TYR A 118 -8.81 -9.92 -16.58
N GLY A 119 -9.58 -10.68 -17.38
CA GLY A 119 -9.35 -10.83 -18.81
C GLY A 119 -8.10 -11.64 -19.18
N GLY A 120 -7.45 -12.33 -18.24
CA GLY A 120 -6.25 -13.14 -18.50
C GLY A 120 -5.00 -12.33 -18.84
N VAL A 121 -4.99 -11.03 -18.52
CA VAL A 121 -3.86 -10.13 -18.79
C VAL A 121 -2.72 -10.42 -17.82
N SER A 122 -1.47 -10.51 -18.30
CA SER A 122 -0.30 -10.67 -17.43
C SER A 122 0.05 -9.36 -16.69
N LEU A 123 0.86 -9.45 -15.62
CA LEU A 123 1.36 -8.27 -14.91
C LEU A 123 2.17 -7.36 -15.84
N GLU A 124 2.98 -7.93 -16.72
CA GLU A 124 3.80 -7.22 -17.71
C GLU A 124 2.94 -6.44 -18.70
N GLU A 125 1.90 -7.08 -19.25
CA GLU A 125 0.96 -6.45 -20.18
C GLU A 125 0.19 -5.31 -19.50
N PHE A 126 -0.31 -5.56 -18.28
CA PHE A 126 -0.97 -4.54 -17.47
C PHE A 126 -0.03 -3.35 -17.21
N PHE A 127 1.20 -3.61 -16.70
CA PHE A 127 2.18 -2.57 -16.40
C PHE A 127 2.53 -1.74 -17.64
N ALA A 128 2.79 -2.42 -18.77
CA ALA A 128 3.07 -1.74 -20.04
C ALA A 128 1.89 -0.88 -20.52
N ALA A 129 0.65 -1.34 -20.34
CA ALA A 129 -0.55 -0.59 -20.68
C ALA A 129 -0.73 0.66 -19.79
N VAL A 130 -0.47 0.54 -18.48
CA VAL A 130 -0.48 1.67 -17.54
C VAL A 130 0.57 2.70 -17.95
N ARG A 131 1.83 2.29 -18.16
CA ARG A 131 2.96 3.19 -18.47
C ARG A 131 2.84 3.90 -19.81
N LYS A 132 2.05 3.38 -20.76
CA LYS A 132 1.67 4.08 -21.99
C LYS A 132 0.75 5.28 -21.75
N ARG A 133 0.00 5.31 -20.64
CA ARG A 133 -1.05 6.30 -20.37
C ARG A 133 -0.71 7.27 -19.25
N THR A 134 0.16 6.88 -18.31
CA THR A 134 0.52 7.72 -17.17
C THR A 134 1.94 7.47 -16.70
N LYS A 135 2.49 8.48 -15.99
CA LYS A 135 3.77 8.41 -15.25
C LYS A 135 3.57 8.47 -13.73
N ILE A 136 2.33 8.30 -13.26
CA ILE A 136 2.06 8.31 -11.82
C ILE A 136 2.96 7.29 -11.11
N PRO A 137 3.53 7.60 -9.93
CA PRO A 137 4.27 6.63 -9.13
C PRO A 137 3.42 5.40 -8.82
N LEU A 138 3.97 4.20 -9.07
CA LEU A 138 3.30 2.93 -8.80
C LEU A 138 3.97 2.21 -7.64
N LEU A 139 3.19 1.86 -6.63
CA LEU A 139 3.56 1.01 -5.51
C LEU A 139 3.10 -0.41 -5.79
N ALA A 140 4.04 -1.37 -5.84
CA ALA A 140 3.74 -2.78 -6.04
C ALA A 140 3.38 -3.46 -4.72
N ASP A 141 2.11 -3.82 -4.53
CA ASP A 141 1.70 -4.69 -3.43
C ASP A 141 2.07 -6.14 -3.76
N VAL A 142 2.94 -6.74 -2.94
CA VAL A 142 3.48 -8.08 -3.13
C VAL A 142 3.31 -8.97 -1.90
N ASP A 143 3.48 -10.26 -2.08
CA ASP A 143 3.36 -11.31 -1.05
C ASP A 143 4.65 -12.10 -0.83
N SER A 144 5.65 -11.95 -1.72
CA SER A 144 6.87 -12.75 -1.75
C SER A 144 8.07 -11.98 -2.27
N ILE A 145 9.28 -12.52 -2.04
CA ILE A 145 10.54 -11.99 -2.58
C ILE A 145 10.55 -12.08 -4.11
N GLU A 146 10.01 -13.14 -4.67
CA GLU A 146 9.93 -13.33 -6.11
C GLU A 146 9.10 -12.23 -6.77
N ASN A 147 7.89 -11.96 -6.25
CA ASN A 147 7.03 -10.90 -6.76
C ASN A 147 7.63 -9.51 -6.55
N ALA A 148 8.34 -9.27 -5.43
CA ALA A 148 9.06 -8.03 -5.19
C ALA A 148 10.16 -7.79 -6.25
N THR A 149 10.96 -8.80 -6.53
CA THR A 149 12.03 -8.75 -7.53
C THR A 149 11.48 -8.54 -8.93
N ASN A 150 10.41 -9.26 -9.29
CA ASN A 150 9.75 -9.11 -10.58
C ASN A 150 9.16 -7.71 -10.77
N ALA A 151 8.52 -7.15 -9.73
CA ALA A 151 7.98 -5.79 -9.77
C ALA A 151 9.09 -4.74 -9.98
N GLU A 152 10.24 -4.86 -9.30
CA GLU A 152 11.38 -3.96 -9.52
C GLU A 152 11.91 -4.07 -10.95
N ILE A 153 12.07 -5.29 -11.49
CA ILE A 153 12.53 -5.52 -12.88
C ILE A 153 11.58 -4.90 -13.89
N LEU A 154 10.26 -4.96 -13.64
CA LEU A 154 9.26 -4.33 -14.50
C LEU A 154 9.32 -2.80 -14.46
N GLY A 155 9.84 -2.20 -13.39
CA GLY A 155 9.98 -0.76 -13.23
C GLY A 155 8.91 -0.12 -12.34
N PHE A 156 8.38 -0.85 -11.36
CA PHE A 156 7.62 -0.25 -10.27
C PHE A 156 8.52 0.67 -9.44
N ASP A 157 7.95 1.76 -8.92
CA ASP A 157 8.71 2.82 -8.26
C ASP A 157 8.98 2.51 -6.78
N ALA A 158 8.16 1.65 -6.17
CA ALA A 158 8.33 1.14 -4.80
C ALA A 158 7.62 -0.20 -4.63
N ILE A 159 7.95 -0.91 -3.56
CA ILE A 159 7.40 -2.21 -3.19
C ILE A 159 6.72 -2.12 -1.82
N ALA A 160 5.60 -2.84 -1.62
CA ALA A 160 4.97 -3.01 -0.32
C ALA A 160 4.65 -4.48 -0.04
N THR A 161 4.86 -4.93 1.20
CA THR A 161 4.60 -6.32 1.63
C THR A 161 3.13 -6.60 1.94
N THR A 162 2.23 -5.79 1.42
CA THR A 162 0.79 -5.73 1.73
C THR A 162 0.08 -7.08 1.63
N LEU A 163 0.43 -7.87 0.62
CA LEU A 163 -0.29 -9.11 0.30
C LEU A 163 0.27 -10.34 1.00
N ASN A 164 1.40 -10.24 1.73
CA ASN A 164 1.91 -11.37 2.49
C ASN A 164 0.93 -11.79 3.59
N GLY A 165 0.54 -13.06 3.58
CA GLY A 165 -0.47 -13.62 4.48
C GLY A 165 -1.93 -13.41 4.01
N TYR A 166 -2.14 -12.83 2.82
CA TYR A 166 -3.46 -12.61 2.22
C TYR A 166 -3.63 -13.29 0.86
N THR A 167 -2.67 -14.13 0.46
CA THR A 167 -2.67 -14.96 -0.75
C THR A 167 -2.44 -16.41 -0.37
N GLU A 168 -2.39 -17.33 -1.36
CA GLU A 168 -2.06 -18.73 -1.13
C GLU A 168 -0.59 -18.96 -0.79
N ILE A 169 0.28 -17.96 -0.95
CA ILE A 169 1.70 -18.08 -0.58
C ILE A 169 1.83 -18.15 0.94
N PRO A 170 2.49 -19.19 1.48
CA PRO A 170 2.64 -19.34 2.92
C PRO A 170 3.33 -18.13 3.56
N SER A 171 2.79 -17.67 4.69
CA SER A 171 3.39 -16.64 5.52
C SER A 171 3.81 -17.22 6.87
N SER A 172 4.93 -16.76 7.42
CA SER A 172 5.38 -17.11 8.77
C SER A 172 4.57 -16.43 9.89
N GLY A 173 3.55 -15.67 9.52
CA GLY A 173 2.72 -14.85 10.41
C GLY A 173 2.84 -13.37 10.12
N LEU A 174 2.02 -12.56 10.81
CA LEU A 174 1.98 -11.10 10.63
C LEU A 174 2.28 -10.38 11.95
N PRO A 175 3.05 -9.27 11.90
CA PRO A 175 3.79 -8.76 10.74
C PRO A 175 4.98 -9.66 10.40
N ASN A 176 5.29 -9.81 9.11
CA ASN A 176 6.41 -10.62 8.65
C ASN A 176 7.68 -9.76 8.46
N VAL A 177 8.38 -9.48 9.56
CA VAL A 177 9.59 -8.65 9.56
C VAL A 177 10.77 -9.36 8.86
N ASP A 178 10.81 -10.68 8.89
CA ASP A 178 11.83 -11.47 8.19
C ASP A 178 11.71 -11.30 6.66
N LEU A 179 10.48 -11.30 6.13
CA LEU A 179 10.25 -11.01 4.71
C LEU A 179 10.71 -9.59 4.34
N VAL A 180 10.48 -8.60 5.21
CA VAL A 180 10.98 -7.22 5.01
C VAL A 180 12.50 -7.23 4.87
N LEU A 181 13.21 -7.90 5.79
CA LEU A 181 14.67 -8.01 5.75
C LEU A 181 15.16 -8.70 4.47
N GLU A 182 14.48 -9.77 4.04
CA GLU A 182 14.88 -10.53 2.85
C GLU A 182 14.65 -9.74 1.56
N ILE A 183 13.52 -9.07 1.43
CA ILE A 183 13.23 -8.20 0.28
C ILE A 183 14.22 -7.01 0.24
N ALA A 184 14.48 -6.35 1.38
CA ALA A 184 15.40 -5.21 1.46
C ALA A 184 16.83 -5.53 1.01
N LYS A 185 17.25 -6.82 1.04
CA LYS A 185 18.58 -7.26 0.57
C LYS A 185 18.66 -7.36 -0.95
N VAL A 186 17.53 -7.53 -1.63
CA VAL A 186 17.52 -7.88 -3.07
C VAL A 186 16.98 -6.75 -3.96
N ILE A 187 16.16 -5.84 -3.43
CA ILE A 187 15.63 -4.69 -4.19
C ILE A 187 16.42 -3.40 -3.87
N LYS A 188 16.32 -2.43 -4.78
CA LYS A 188 16.94 -1.10 -4.66
C LYS A 188 15.92 0.03 -4.50
N VAL A 189 14.66 -0.21 -4.92
CA VAL A 189 13.58 0.76 -4.78
C VAL A 189 13.09 0.82 -3.33
N PRO A 190 12.38 1.89 -2.90
CA PRO A 190 11.83 1.98 -1.56
C PRO A 190 10.93 0.80 -1.20
N LEU A 191 11.10 0.25 0.01
CA LEU A 191 10.28 -0.83 0.55
C LEU A 191 9.36 -0.29 1.65
N ILE A 192 8.05 -0.39 1.47
CA ILE A 192 7.06 -0.11 2.51
C ILE A 192 6.67 -1.42 3.19
N ALA A 193 6.98 -1.55 4.48
CA ALA A 193 6.54 -2.69 5.25
C ALA A 193 5.06 -2.53 5.62
N GLU A 194 4.21 -3.44 5.16
CA GLU A 194 2.77 -3.43 5.41
C GLU A 194 2.28 -4.87 5.70
N GLY A 195 1.26 -4.99 6.55
CA GLY A 195 0.64 -6.26 6.92
C GLY A 195 0.81 -6.59 8.41
N GLY A 196 -0.25 -6.44 9.19
CA GLY A 196 -0.32 -6.86 10.59
C GLY A 196 0.49 -6.05 11.60
N PHE A 197 1.09 -4.94 11.24
CA PHE A 197 1.79 -4.06 12.19
C PHE A 197 0.80 -3.46 13.19
N ALA A 198 1.05 -3.68 14.50
CA ALA A 198 0.10 -3.35 15.56
C ALA A 198 0.72 -2.60 16.76
N ASN A 199 2.04 -2.45 16.83
CA ASN A 199 2.70 -1.74 17.92
C ASN A 199 4.00 -1.05 17.47
N PRO A 200 4.48 -0.05 18.24
CA PRO A 200 5.67 0.74 17.87
C PRO A 200 6.97 -0.07 17.78
N GLN A 201 7.10 -1.20 18.49
CA GLN A 201 8.32 -2.00 18.42
C GLN A 201 8.44 -2.69 17.07
N GLN A 202 7.35 -3.24 16.55
CA GLN A 202 7.32 -3.84 15.21
C GLN A 202 7.67 -2.83 14.12
N VAL A 203 7.21 -1.57 14.24
CA VAL A 203 7.58 -0.48 13.33
C VAL A 203 9.10 -0.22 13.37
N LYS A 204 9.69 -0.13 14.57
CA LYS A 204 11.14 0.04 14.73
C LYS A 204 11.91 -1.13 14.10
N ASP A 205 11.44 -2.34 14.34
CA ASP A 205 12.09 -3.56 13.83
C ASP A 205 12.06 -3.58 12.28
N ALA A 206 10.94 -3.21 11.65
CA ALA A 206 10.85 -3.13 10.20
C ALA A 206 11.80 -2.08 9.60
N ILE A 207 11.87 -0.88 10.19
CA ILE A 207 12.82 0.16 9.74
C ILE A 207 14.26 -0.32 9.93
N ALA A 208 14.58 -0.94 11.06
CA ALA A 208 15.93 -1.49 11.33
C ALA A 208 16.30 -2.62 10.32
N ASN A 209 15.32 -3.34 9.80
CA ASN A 209 15.49 -4.38 8.80
C ASN A 209 15.42 -3.86 7.34
N GLY A 210 15.44 -2.55 7.13
CA GLY A 210 15.61 -1.95 5.80
C GLY A 210 14.33 -1.47 5.15
N ALA A 211 13.19 -1.45 5.84
CA ALA A 211 12.01 -0.77 5.33
C ALA A 211 12.28 0.74 5.20
N TRP A 212 11.83 1.32 4.08
CA TRP A 212 11.84 2.75 3.82
C TRP A 212 10.80 3.50 4.66
N ALA A 213 9.64 2.88 4.81
CA ALA A 213 8.52 3.34 5.64
C ALA A 213 7.72 2.13 6.12
N VAL A 214 6.83 2.34 7.11
CA VAL A 214 5.94 1.29 7.60
C VAL A 214 4.49 1.76 7.48
N CYS A 215 3.62 0.92 6.92
CA CYS A 215 2.20 1.17 6.83
C CYS A 215 1.44 0.43 7.92
N VAL A 216 0.65 1.17 8.69
CA VAL A 216 -0.22 0.63 9.75
C VAL A 216 -1.67 0.98 9.44
N GLY A 217 -2.53 -0.03 9.40
CA GLY A 217 -3.98 0.14 9.16
C GLY A 217 -4.79 -0.15 10.41
N THR A 218 -5.26 -1.40 10.55
CA THR A 218 -6.25 -1.85 11.55
C THR A 218 -5.98 -1.37 12.96
N ALA A 219 -4.72 -1.40 13.41
CA ALA A 219 -4.32 -1.02 14.76
C ALA A 219 -4.54 0.48 15.08
N ILE A 220 -4.69 1.33 14.06
CA ILE A 220 -4.91 2.77 14.23
C ILE A 220 -6.32 3.20 13.80
N THR A 221 -6.82 2.65 12.69
CA THR A 221 -7.96 3.23 11.98
C THR A 221 -9.21 2.36 11.95
N ASN A 222 -9.17 1.12 12.46
CA ASN A 222 -10.30 0.20 12.35
C ASN A 222 -10.85 -0.24 13.72
N PRO A 223 -11.62 0.61 14.41
CA PRO A 223 -12.22 0.25 15.72
C PRO A 223 -13.18 -0.92 15.62
N TYR A 224 -13.85 -1.15 14.47
CA TYR A 224 -14.72 -2.29 14.29
C TYR A 224 -13.95 -3.62 14.42
N LEU A 225 -12.85 -3.78 13.68
CA LEU A 225 -12.03 -5.00 13.75
C LEU A 225 -11.34 -5.13 15.11
N LEU A 226 -10.84 -4.04 15.68
CA LEU A 226 -10.24 -4.05 17.01
C LEU A 226 -11.25 -4.47 18.08
N THR A 227 -12.45 -3.88 18.08
CA THR A 227 -13.50 -4.26 19.01
C THR A 227 -13.89 -5.73 18.85
N LYS A 228 -14.05 -6.20 17.59
CA LYS A 228 -14.35 -7.60 17.30
C LYS A 228 -13.27 -8.53 17.86
N TYR A 229 -12.00 -8.19 17.71
CA TYR A 229 -10.89 -8.96 18.28
C TYR A 229 -11.00 -9.06 19.81
N PHE A 230 -11.22 -7.95 20.51
CA PHE A 230 -11.41 -7.98 21.98
C PHE A 230 -12.63 -8.78 22.42
N VAL A 231 -13.72 -8.74 21.68
CA VAL A 231 -14.93 -9.52 21.98
C VAL A 231 -14.69 -11.01 21.78
N VAL A 232 -14.03 -11.42 20.69
CA VAL A 232 -13.84 -12.83 20.34
C VAL A 232 -12.75 -13.48 21.19
N GLU A 233 -11.64 -12.78 21.43
CA GLU A 233 -10.48 -13.34 22.13
C GLU A 233 -10.45 -13.01 23.63
N GLY A 234 -11.25 -12.05 24.07
CA GLY A 234 -11.24 -11.53 25.45
C GLY A 234 -12.42 -11.93 26.31
N LEU A 235 -13.48 -12.49 25.75
CA LEU A 235 -14.72 -12.91 26.44
C LEU A 235 -15.06 -14.37 26.16
#